data_b0e893510fe6b544685aeec29460f0b7
#
_entry.id   b0e893510fe6b544685aeec29460f0b7
#
_cell.length_a   1.000
_cell.length_b   1.000
_cell.length_c   1.000
_cell.angle_alpha   90.00
_cell.angle_beta   90.00
_cell.angle_gamma   90.00
#
_symmetry.space_group_name_H-M   'P 1'
#
loop_
_entity.id
_entity.type
_entity.pdbx_description
1 polymer ?
#
loop_
_entity_poly.entity_id
_entity_poly.type
_entity_poly.pdbx_seq_one_letter_code
_entity_poly.pdbx_strand_id
1 'polypeptide(L)'
;MKYTGAKFRLCRREGVNLFGSEKYNIKARRTTPGQHGASMTRHSEYGKLLRNKQLLKRSYLMTEKQFSKIVKDTASKYAKNHNISHDVALFQFLERRADVIILRSGLAQTIMQARQMIVHGHFNLNGIKHNVPSTFLKPGDILKLRDKFTASPLYSSNTKSSVKIPSRIKVDRNAYSVEMLSLPQRGEIETQADLLKVIEFYARA
;
A
#
# COMPACT_ATOMS: atom_id res chain seq x y z
N MET A 1 -6.79 -2.25 11.59
CA MET A 1 -7.87 -1.27 11.86
C MET A 1 -8.44 -0.80 10.53
N LYS A 2 -9.78 -0.75 10.40
CA LYS A 2 -10.46 -0.29 9.18
C LYS A 2 -10.77 1.20 9.32
N TYR A 3 -10.34 2.02 8.33
CA TYR A 3 -10.74 3.43 8.31
C TYR A 3 -12.20 3.56 7.84
N THR A 4 -13.07 4.06 8.69
CA THR A 4 -14.51 4.22 8.43
C THR A 4 -14.94 5.67 8.17
N GLY A 5 -14.03 6.64 8.35
CA GLY A 5 -14.31 8.05 8.15
C GLY A 5 -14.43 8.48 6.68
N ALA A 6 -14.63 9.77 6.45
CA ALA A 6 -14.83 10.37 5.14
C ALA A 6 -13.57 10.27 4.25
N LYS A 7 -13.55 9.31 3.35
CA LYS A 7 -12.41 8.99 2.46
C LYS A 7 -12.06 10.13 1.51
N PHE A 8 -13.06 10.76 0.92
CA PHE A 8 -12.86 11.89 0.00
C PHE A 8 -12.17 13.09 0.67
N ARG A 9 -12.45 13.30 1.97
CA ARG A 9 -11.75 14.34 2.76
C ARG A 9 -10.25 14.08 2.83
N LEU A 10 -9.82 12.83 2.97
CA LEU A 10 -8.41 12.46 2.97
C LEU A 10 -7.76 12.69 1.61
N CYS A 11 -8.42 12.24 0.53
CA CYS A 11 -7.93 12.46 -0.83
C CYS A 11 -7.75 13.95 -1.13
N ARG A 12 -8.73 14.79 -0.80
CA ARG A 12 -8.65 16.25 -0.96
C ARG A 12 -7.53 16.89 -0.14
N ARG A 13 -7.28 16.39 1.08
CA ARG A 13 -6.21 16.90 1.94
C ARG A 13 -4.82 16.63 1.37
N GLU A 14 -4.62 15.46 0.78
CA GLU A 14 -3.34 15.07 0.20
C GLU A 14 -3.20 15.41 -1.29
N GLY A 15 -4.29 15.87 -1.95
CA GLY A 15 -4.28 16.23 -3.36
C GLY A 15 -4.19 15.04 -4.32
N VAL A 16 -4.42 13.81 -3.82
CA VAL A 16 -4.25 12.57 -4.58
C VAL A 16 -5.37 11.58 -4.29
N ASN A 17 -5.79 10.79 -5.29
CA ASN A 17 -6.73 9.70 -5.08
C ASN A 17 -6.05 8.51 -4.38
N LEU A 18 -6.17 8.46 -3.05
CA LEU A 18 -5.53 7.44 -2.21
C LEU A 18 -6.16 6.04 -2.33
N PHE A 19 -7.40 5.96 -2.79
CA PHE A 19 -8.19 4.72 -2.73
C PHE A 19 -8.46 4.08 -4.09
N GLY A 20 -7.97 4.69 -5.18
CA GLY A 20 -8.06 4.14 -6.54
C GLY A 20 -9.46 4.17 -7.17
N SER A 21 -10.52 4.44 -6.42
CA SER A 21 -11.88 4.49 -6.96
C SER A 21 -12.16 5.84 -7.64
N GLU A 22 -12.82 5.83 -8.79
CA GLU A 22 -13.21 7.05 -9.53
C GLU A 22 -14.09 8.01 -8.72
N LYS A 23 -14.89 7.48 -7.82
CA LYS A 23 -15.72 8.23 -6.86
C LYS A 23 -14.89 9.20 -5.99
N TYR A 24 -13.60 8.97 -5.82
CA TYR A 24 -12.69 9.85 -5.07
C TYR A 24 -11.80 10.70 -5.98
N ASN A 25 -12.22 10.94 -7.22
CA ASN A 25 -11.51 11.77 -8.16
C ASN A 25 -11.49 13.24 -7.68
N ILE A 26 -10.30 13.80 -7.55
CA ILE A 26 -10.06 15.15 -7.02
C ILE A 26 -10.36 16.23 -8.07
N LYS A 27 -10.39 15.85 -9.37
CA LYS A 27 -10.60 16.82 -10.47
C LYS A 27 -11.88 17.65 -10.28
N ALA A 28 -12.93 17.04 -9.72
CA ALA A 28 -14.20 17.70 -9.46
C ALA A 28 -14.14 18.74 -8.31
N ARG A 29 -13.26 18.56 -7.33
CA ARG A 29 -13.14 19.44 -6.16
C ARG A 29 -11.72 19.47 -5.60
N ARG A 30 -10.93 20.40 -6.08
CA ARG A 30 -9.48 20.50 -5.78
C ARG A 30 -9.15 21.15 -4.44
N THR A 31 -10.09 21.89 -3.84
CA THR A 31 -9.84 22.62 -2.59
C THR A 31 -9.65 21.69 -1.41
N THR A 32 -8.77 22.03 -0.48
CA THR A 32 -8.60 21.27 0.77
C THR A 32 -9.89 21.28 1.60
N PRO A 33 -10.14 20.28 2.45
CA PRO A 33 -11.35 20.24 3.28
C PRO A 33 -11.27 21.26 4.41
N GLY A 34 -12.41 21.84 4.78
CA GLY A 34 -12.56 22.82 5.86
C GLY A 34 -13.08 24.15 5.37
N GLN A 35 -13.42 25.04 6.31
CA GLN A 35 -13.95 26.38 6.05
C GLN A 35 -12.98 27.21 5.21
N HIS A 36 -11.69 27.17 5.52
CA HIS A 36 -10.63 27.91 4.83
C HIS A 36 -9.95 27.08 3.72
N GLY A 37 -10.63 26.04 3.20
CA GLY A 37 -10.05 25.15 2.20
C GLY A 37 -9.71 25.80 0.86
N ALA A 38 -10.35 26.92 0.53
CA ALA A 38 -10.09 27.69 -0.68
C ALA A 38 -8.93 28.69 -0.53
N SER A 39 -8.51 29.02 0.71
CA SER A 39 -7.42 29.94 0.94
C SER A 39 -6.06 29.32 0.57
N MET A 40 -5.16 30.18 0.06
CA MET A 40 -3.80 29.75 -0.27
C MET A 40 -3.01 29.48 1.01
N THR A 41 -2.59 28.25 1.23
CA THR A 41 -1.83 27.85 2.42
C THR A 41 -0.37 27.67 2.07
N ARG A 42 0.51 28.49 2.64
CA ARG A 42 1.96 28.29 2.56
C ARG A 42 2.37 27.29 3.64
N HIS A 43 2.87 26.13 3.23
CA HIS A 43 3.37 25.12 4.16
C HIS A 43 4.80 25.46 4.61
N SER A 44 5.03 25.40 5.93
CA SER A 44 6.39 25.38 6.49
C SER A 44 7.13 24.09 6.06
N GLU A 45 8.45 24.04 6.24
CA GLU A 45 9.23 22.82 5.93
C GLU A 45 8.71 21.61 6.73
N TYR A 46 8.47 21.78 8.02
CA TYR A 46 7.82 20.73 8.83
C TYR A 46 6.46 20.29 8.25
N GLY A 47 5.66 21.26 7.80
CA GLY A 47 4.37 20.98 7.17
C GLY A 47 4.50 20.14 5.89
N LYS A 48 5.52 20.38 5.07
CA LYS A 48 5.82 19.59 3.87
C LYS A 48 6.23 18.15 4.21
N LEU A 49 7.11 17.99 5.19
CA LEU A 49 7.53 16.66 5.68
C LEU A 49 6.34 15.88 6.25
N LEU A 50 5.51 16.53 7.08
CA LEU A 50 4.31 15.95 7.65
C LEU A 50 3.32 15.50 6.55
N ARG A 51 3.11 16.30 5.49
CA ARG A 51 2.21 15.93 4.38
C ARG A 51 2.73 14.68 3.65
N ASN A 52 4.03 14.62 3.33
CA ASN A 52 4.64 13.44 2.72
C ASN A 52 4.45 12.18 3.57
N LYS A 53 4.71 12.27 4.87
CA LYS A 53 4.48 11.17 5.79
C LYS A 53 3.02 10.71 5.79
N GLN A 54 2.07 11.66 5.87
CA GLN A 54 0.65 11.35 5.90
C GLN A 54 0.17 10.74 4.58
N LEU A 55 0.67 11.23 3.44
CA LEU A 55 0.38 10.69 2.12
C LEU A 55 0.81 9.22 2.05
N LEU A 56 2.08 8.92 2.36
CA LEU A 56 2.60 7.56 2.31
C LEU A 56 1.84 6.62 3.26
N LYS A 57 1.67 7.01 4.52
CA LYS A 57 0.93 6.22 5.50
C LYS A 57 -0.50 5.89 5.05
N ARG A 58 -1.19 6.87 4.47
CA ARG A 58 -2.58 6.72 4.02
C ARG A 58 -2.70 5.87 2.76
N SER A 59 -1.73 5.95 1.85
CA SER A 59 -1.69 5.12 0.64
C SER A 59 -1.64 3.63 0.99
N TYR A 60 -0.91 3.26 2.05
CA TYR A 60 -0.84 1.89 2.55
C TYR A 60 -1.86 1.56 3.66
N LEU A 61 -2.81 2.48 3.96
CA LEU A 61 -3.83 2.31 5.02
C LEU A 61 -3.26 1.84 6.36
N MET A 62 -2.13 2.39 6.77
CA MET A 62 -1.47 2.03 8.02
C MET A 62 -1.87 2.96 9.17
N THR A 63 -1.84 2.42 10.40
CA THR A 63 -1.91 3.24 11.61
C THR A 63 -0.56 3.91 11.89
N GLU A 64 -0.55 5.02 12.64
CA GLU A 64 0.70 5.71 12.96
C GLU A 64 1.68 4.80 13.70
N LYS A 65 1.18 4.04 14.68
CA LYS A 65 2.00 3.10 15.46
C LYS A 65 2.69 2.05 14.58
N GLN A 66 1.95 1.46 13.63
CA GLN A 66 2.53 0.47 12.70
C GLN A 66 3.55 1.10 11.74
N PHE A 67 3.21 2.27 11.20
CA PHE A 67 4.07 2.97 10.25
C PHE A 67 5.37 3.44 10.91
N SER A 68 5.28 4.08 12.06
CA SER A 68 6.45 4.51 12.86
C SER A 68 7.36 3.33 13.20
N LYS A 69 6.78 2.19 13.63
CA LYS A 69 7.57 0.98 13.90
C LYS A 69 8.32 0.47 12.68
N ILE A 70 7.70 0.50 11.50
CA ILE A 70 8.38 0.09 10.26
C ILE A 70 9.54 1.05 9.95
N VAL A 71 9.32 2.35 10.01
CA VAL A 71 10.35 3.34 9.67
C VAL A 71 11.49 3.33 10.68
N LYS A 72 11.19 3.46 11.98
CA LYS A 72 12.22 3.63 13.03
C LYS A 72 12.96 2.32 13.33
N ASP A 73 12.26 1.21 13.41
CA ASP A 73 12.84 -0.05 13.88
C ASP A 73 13.18 -1.00 12.73
N THR A 74 12.14 -1.40 11.97
CA THR A 74 12.29 -2.52 11.04
C THR A 74 13.17 -2.15 9.85
N ALA A 75 12.85 -1.06 9.15
CA ALA A 75 13.61 -0.65 7.97
C ALA A 75 15.02 -0.16 8.34
N SER A 76 15.15 0.57 9.45
CA SER A 76 16.46 1.06 9.89
C SER A 76 17.41 -0.08 10.28
N LYS A 77 16.95 -1.07 11.06
CA LYS A 77 17.74 -2.24 11.43
C LYS A 77 18.11 -3.09 10.20
N TYR A 78 17.14 -3.30 9.31
CA TYR A 78 17.38 -4.07 8.09
C TYR A 78 18.38 -3.38 7.16
N ALA A 79 18.26 -2.07 7.00
CA ALA A 79 19.19 -1.28 6.19
C ALA A 79 20.65 -1.40 6.69
N LYS A 80 20.84 -1.29 8.00
CA LYS A 80 22.17 -1.46 8.64
C LYS A 80 22.73 -2.87 8.44
N ASN A 81 21.91 -3.90 8.64
CA ASN A 81 22.36 -5.29 8.56
C ASN A 81 22.72 -5.72 7.13
N HIS A 82 22.09 -5.13 6.11
CA HIS A 82 22.31 -5.48 4.70
C HIS A 82 23.08 -4.42 3.92
N ASN A 83 23.56 -3.38 4.58
CA ASN A 83 24.28 -2.25 3.96
C ASN A 83 23.52 -1.61 2.78
N ILE A 84 22.20 -1.44 2.97
CA ILE A 84 21.28 -0.87 1.98
C ILE A 84 20.80 0.50 2.49
N SER A 85 20.49 1.42 1.58
CA SER A 85 19.93 2.71 1.98
C SER A 85 18.57 2.57 2.69
N HIS A 86 18.30 3.42 3.67
CA HIS A 86 17.11 3.33 4.51
C HIS A 86 15.80 3.49 3.70
N ASP A 87 15.82 4.31 2.66
CA ASP A 87 14.68 4.53 1.77
C ASP A 87 14.34 3.29 0.94
N VAL A 88 15.35 2.55 0.44
CA VAL A 88 15.15 1.28 -0.26
C VAL A 88 14.61 0.23 0.70
N ALA A 89 15.16 0.13 1.91
CA ALA A 89 14.66 -0.80 2.93
C ALA A 89 13.20 -0.49 3.29
N LEU A 90 12.87 0.78 3.52
CA LEU A 90 11.49 1.21 3.80
C LEU A 90 10.54 0.83 2.66
N PHE A 91 10.93 1.09 1.41
CA PHE A 91 10.15 0.71 0.23
C PHE A 91 9.91 -0.80 0.16
N GLN A 92 10.96 -1.60 0.38
CA GLN A 92 10.86 -3.05 0.39
C GLN A 92 9.86 -3.55 1.43
N PHE A 93 9.90 -3.04 2.66
CA PHE A 93 8.96 -3.44 3.70
C PHE A 93 7.51 -3.05 3.38
N LEU A 94 7.29 -1.89 2.80
CA LEU A 94 5.94 -1.46 2.42
C LEU A 94 5.37 -2.33 1.29
N GLU A 95 6.16 -2.64 0.28
CA GLU A 95 5.72 -3.38 -0.91
C GLU A 95 5.71 -4.91 -0.74
N ARG A 96 6.37 -5.45 0.31
CA ARG A 96 6.32 -6.88 0.64
C ARG A 96 5.08 -7.30 1.44
N ARG A 97 4.25 -6.38 1.84
CA ARG A 97 3.04 -6.70 2.61
C ARG A 97 2.05 -7.51 1.76
N ALA A 98 1.43 -8.53 2.37
CA ALA A 98 0.48 -9.40 1.69
C ALA A 98 -0.70 -8.62 1.07
N ASP A 99 -1.23 -7.60 1.78
CA ASP A 99 -2.32 -6.76 1.26
C ASP A 99 -1.90 -5.94 0.03
N VAL A 100 -0.65 -5.48 0.00
CA VAL A 100 -0.09 -4.73 -1.12
C VAL A 100 0.18 -5.64 -2.31
N ILE A 101 0.73 -6.84 -2.09
CA ILE A 101 1.00 -7.80 -3.17
C ILE A 101 -0.29 -8.23 -3.88
N ILE A 102 -1.39 -8.47 -3.15
CA ILE A 102 -2.70 -8.75 -3.75
C ILE A 102 -3.23 -7.56 -4.55
N LEU A 103 -3.00 -6.32 -4.10
CA LEU A 103 -3.34 -5.12 -4.87
C LEU A 103 -2.52 -5.04 -6.16
N ARG A 104 -1.18 -5.24 -6.08
CA ARG A 104 -0.27 -5.16 -7.23
C ARG A 104 -0.48 -6.28 -8.25
N SER A 105 -0.96 -7.44 -7.81
CA SER A 105 -1.33 -8.56 -8.70
C SER A 105 -2.61 -8.32 -9.50
N GLY A 106 -3.40 -7.31 -9.14
CA GLY A 106 -4.70 -7.03 -9.76
C GLY A 106 -5.85 -7.92 -9.27
N LEU A 107 -5.61 -8.82 -8.30
CA LEU A 107 -6.67 -9.62 -7.69
C LEU A 107 -7.63 -8.79 -6.82
N ALA A 108 -7.21 -7.59 -6.43
CA ALA A 108 -8.07 -6.62 -5.76
C ALA A 108 -7.93 -5.24 -6.44
N GLN A 109 -9.04 -4.49 -6.52
CA GLN A 109 -9.05 -3.15 -7.10
C GLN A 109 -8.54 -2.08 -6.13
N THR A 110 -8.68 -2.31 -4.83
CA THR A 110 -8.27 -1.36 -3.79
C THR A 110 -7.56 -2.07 -2.65
N ILE A 111 -6.67 -1.37 -1.96
CA ILE A 111 -5.97 -1.91 -0.79
C ILE A 111 -6.93 -2.30 0.35
N MET A 112 -8.08 -1.62 0.44
CA MET A 112 -9.13 -1.98 1.42
C MET A 112 -9.74 -3.33 1.10
N GLN A 113 -10.03 -3.58 -0.18
CA GLN A 113 -10.56 -4.84 -0.68
C GLN A 113 -9.54 -5.96 -0.46
N ALA A 114 -8.27 -5.76 -0.87
CA ALA A 114 -7.18 -6.70 -0.64
C ALA A 114 -7.07 -7.11 0.84
N ARG A 115 -7.08 -6.12 1.72
CA ARG A 115 -7.02 -6.36 3.17
C ARG A 115 -8.22 -7.14 3.69
N GLN A 116 -9.43 -6.82 3.23
CA GLN A 116 -10.64 -7.54 3.63
C GLN A 116 -10.64 -8.98 3.16
N MET A 117 -10.21 -9.24 1.92
CA MET A 117 -10.07 -10.60 1.38
C MET A 117 -9.12 -11.46 2.24
N ILE A 118 -7.97 -10.90 2.64
CA ILE A 118 -7.02 -11.63 3.50
C ILE A 118 -7.64 -11.91 4.87
N VAL A 119 -8.18 -10.89 5.53
CA VAL A 119 -8.77 -11.02 6.88
C VAL A 119 -9.89 -12.06 6.91
N HIS A 120 -10.68 -12.15 5.82
CA HIS A 120 -11.72 -13.17 5.67
C HIS A 120 -11.15 -14.54 5.28
N GLY A 121 -9.82 -14.68 5.15
CA GLY A 121 -9.16 -15.94 4.88
C GLY A 121 -9.46 -16.48 3.49
N HIS A 122 -9.51 -15.62 2.48
CA HIS A 122 -9.69 -16.03 1.09
C HIS A 122 -8.43 -16.66 0.51
N PHE A 123 -7.25 -16.40 1.07
CA PHE A 123 -5.97 -16.84 0.56
C PHE A 123 -5.28 -17.86 1.47
N ASN A 124 -4.54 -18.75 0.86
CA ASN A 124 -3.53 -19.57 1.49
C ASN A 124 -2.14 -18.99 1.19
N LEU A 125 -1.26 -18.97 2.19
CA LEU A 125 0.16 -18.69 2.03
C LEU A 125 0.92 -20.02 2.14
N ASN A 126 1.62 -20.40 1.08
CA ASN A 126 2.37 -21.67 1.00
C ASN A 126 1.51 -22.89 1.41
N GLY A 127 0.24 -22.92 0.96
CA GLY A 127 -0.71 -23.98 1.28
C GLY A 127 -1.50 -23.83 2.58
N ILE A 128 -1.08 -22.96 3.50
CA ILE A 128 -1.71 -22.75 4.81
C ILE A 128 -2.64 -21.53 4.76
N LYS A 129 -3.84 -21.65 5.35
CA LYS A 129 -4.81 -20.55 5.46
C LYS A 129 -4.17 -19.33 6.11
N HIS A 130 -4.25 -18.19 5.43
CA HIS A 130 -3.67 -16.94 5.90
C HIS A 130 -4.73 -15.85 6.08
N ASN A 131 -4.69 -15.14 7.23
CA ASN A 131 -5.64 -14.07 7.58
C ASN A 131 -4.97 -12.78 8.08
N VAL A 132 -3.62 -12.70 8.01
CA VAL A 132 -2.86 -11.54 8.49
C VAL A 132 -2.39 -10.66 7.32
N PRO A 133 -3.02 -9.51 7.03
CA PRO A 133 -2.69 -8.68 5.88
C PRO A 133 -1.34 -7.97 5.98
N SER A 134 -0.77 -7.88 7.17
CA SER A 134 0.51 -7.21 7.42
C SER A 134 1.74 -8.11 7.30
N THR A 135 1.57 -9.38 6.96
CA THR A 135 2.67 -10.32 6.75
C THR A 135 3.57 -9.86 5.61
N PHE A 136 4.87 -9.88 5.85
CA PHE A 136 5.87 -9.59 4.83
C PHE A 136 6.24 -10.86 4.08
N LEU A 137 5.93 -10.91 2.79
CA LEU A 137 6.29 -12.05 1.95
C LEU A 137 7.80 -12.02 1.64
N LYS A 138 8.34 -13.21 1.46
CA LYS A 138 9.73 -13.43 1.02
C LYS A 138 9.73 -13.87 -0.45
N PRO A 139 10.83 -13.70 -1.18
CA PRO A 139 10.98 -14.35 -2.47
C PRO A 139 10.74 -15.86 -2.37
N GLY A 140 9.95 -16.41 -3.28
CA GLY A 140 9.49 -17.79 -3.27
C GLY A 140 8.16 -18.04 -2.54
N ASP A 141 7.61 -17.07 -1.80
CA ASP A 141 6.31 -17.21 -1.17
C ASP A 141 5.17 -17.15 -2.19
N ILE A 142 4.20 -18.04 -2.07
CA ILE A 142 3.04 -18.18 -2.96
C ILE A 142 1.76 -17.90 -2.18
N LEU A 143 1.00 -16.90 -2.63
CA LEU A 143 -0.37 -16.63 -2.18
C LEU A 143 -1.34 -17.21 -3.21
N LYS A 144 -2.12 -18.22 -2.83
CA LYS A 144 -3.15 -18.86 -3.69
C LYS A 144 -4.54 -18.63 -3.14
N LEU A 145 -5.49 -18.32 -4.02
CA LEU A 145 -6.89 -18.25 -3.66
C LEU A 145 -7.39 -19.66 -3.25
N ARG A 146 -8.21 -19.73 -2.21
CA ARG A 146 -8.80 -20.99 -1.77
C ARG A 146 -9.93 -21.40 -2.72
N ASP A 147 -10.02 -22.68 -3.02
CA ASP A 147 -10.92 -23.23 -4.04
C ASP A 147 -12.38 -22.87 -3.81
N LYS A 148 -12.83 -22.79 -2.55
CA LYS A 148 -14.21 -22.39 -2.21
C LYS A 148 -14.59 -20.96 -2.65
N PHE A 149 -13.63 -20.12 -2.98
CA PHE A 149 -13.89 -18.73 -3.42
C PHE A 149 -13.69 -18.53 -4.92
N THR A 150 -13.20 -19.52 -5.67
CA THR A 150 -12.93 -19.41 -7.11
C THR A 150 -14.19 -19.13 -7.93
N ALA A 151 -15.32 -19.69 -7.53
CA ALA A 151 -16.61 -19.47 -8.18
C ALA A 151 -17.22 -18.06 -7.89
N SER A 152 -16.62 -17.27 -7.02
CA SER A 152 -17.18 -15.97 -6.65
C SER A 152 -17.04 -14.95 -7.80
N PRO A 153 -18.11 -14.21 -8.16
CA PRO A 153 -18.08 -13.19 -9.22
C PRO A 153 -17.09 -12.05 -8.93
N LEU A 154 -16.67 -11.89 -7.68
CA LEU A 154 -15.68 -10.90 -7.26
C LEU A 154 -14.33 -11.09 -7.98
N TYR A 155 -13.89 -12.34 -8.15
CA TYR A 155 -12.59 -12.62 -8.78
C TYR A 155 -12.65 -12.59 -10.30
N SER A 156 -13.76 -13.05 -10.90
CA SER A 156 -13.96 -12.98 -12.35
C SER A 156 -14.02 -11.54 -12.87
N SER A 157 -14.53 -10.60 -12.08
CA SER A 157 -14.53 -9.18 -12.42
C SER A 157 -13.17 -8.51 -12.25
N ASN A 158 -12.42 -8.89 -11.21
CA ASN A 158 -11.12 -8.29 -10.91
C ASN A 158 -10.01 -8.72 -11.88
N THR A 159 -10.05 -9.95 -12.40
CA THR A 159 -9.06 -10.43 -13.39
C THR A 159 -9.09 -9.68 -14.72
N LYS A 160 -10.17 -8.96 -15.01
CA LYS A 160 -10.32 -8.11 -16.20
C LYS A 160 -9.63 -6.75 -16.07
N SER A 161 -9.12 -6.38 -14.88
CA SER A 161 -8.46 -5.10 -14.68
C SER A 161 -7.09 -5.07 -15.37
N SER A 162 -6.82 -4.00 -16.16
CA SER A 162 -5.55 -3.75 -16.85
C SER A 162 -4.50 -3.15 -15.91
N VAL A 163 -4.25 -3.80 -14.76
CA VAL A 163 -3.23 -3.34 -13.82
C VAL A 163 -1.85 -3.72 -14.33
N LYS A 164 -0.92 -2.77 -14.36
CA LYS A 164 0.49 -3.03 -14.66
C LYS A 164 1.09 -3.85 -13.50
N ILE A 165 1.37 -5.12 -13.75
CA ILE A 165 1.97 -6.03 -12.77
C ILE A 165 3.48 -5.77 -12.73
N PRO A 166 4.08 -5.53 -11.55
CA PRO A 166 5.53 -5.40 -11.41
C PRO A 166 6.26 -6.71 -11.76
N SER A 167 7.45 -6.62 -12.34
CA SER A 167 8.26 -7.78 -12.78
C SER A 167 8.61 -8.76 -11.65
N ARG A 168 8.70 -8.27 -10.43
CA ARG A 168 8.97 -9.05 -9.22
C ARG A 168 7.85 -9.99 -8.80
N ILE A 169 6.67 -9.86 -9.38
CA ILE A 169 5.47 -10.63 -9.03
C ILE A 169 5.04 -11.44 -10.25
N LYS A 170 4.97 -12.77 -10.09
CA LYS A 170 4.36 -13.65 -11.07
C LYS A 170 2.93 -13.92 -10.69
N VAL A 171 2.00 -13.69 -11.61
CA VAL A 171 0.56 -13.87 -11.40
C VAL A 171 0.05 -14.93 -12.37
N ASP A 172 -0.49 -16.01 -11.83
CA ASP A 172 -1.28 -16.96 -12.59
C ASP A 172 -2.77 -16.63 -12.39
N ARG A 173 -3.39 -16.09 -13.44
CA ARG A 173 -4.79 -15.67 -13.41
C ARG A 173 -5.76 -16.85 -13.39
N ASN A 174 -5.38 -17.99 -13.96
CA ASN A 174 -6.24 -19.18 -14.00
C ASN A 174 -6.30 -19.86 -12.64
N ALA A 175 -5.15 -19.99 -11.99
CA ALA A 175 -5.05 -20.56 -10.65
C ALA A 175 -5.29 -19.53 -9.52
N TYR A 176 -5.51 -18.25 -9.86
CA TYR A 176 -5.59 -17.14 -8.89
C TYR A 176 -4.45 -17.19 -7.87
N SER A 177 -3.24 -17.44 -8.36
CA SER A 177 -2.04 -17.50 -7.53
C SER A 177 -1.07 -16.38 -7.85
N VAL A 178 -0.36 -15.95 -6.82
CA VAL A 178 0.61 -14.85 -6.86
C VAL A 178 1.88 -15.32 -6.18
N GLU A 179 2.97 -15.35 -6.92
CA GLU A 179 4.29 -15.70 -6.43
C GLU A 179 5.18 -14.45 -6.39
N MET A 180 5.91 -14.28 -5.31
CA MET A 180 6.92 -13.24 -5.19
C MET A 180 8.27 -13.76 -5.67
N LEU A 181 8.79 -13.25 -6.79
CA LEU A 181 10.05 -13.72 -7.39
C LEU A 181 11.28 -13.05 -6.76
N SER A 182 11.22 -11.74 -6.55
CA SER A 182 12.35 -10.96 -6.06
C SER A 182 11.93 -9.85 -5.09
N LEU A 183 12.90 -9.24 -4.42
CA LEU A 183 12.65 -8.08 -3.56
C LEU A 183 12.28 -6.86 -4.41
N PRO A 184 11.38 -5.98 -3.90
CA PRO A 184 11.02 -4.75 -4.58
C PRO A 184 12.22 -3.85 -4.84
N GLN A 185 12.35 -3.35 -6.07
CA GLN A 185 13.37 -2.38 -6.45
C GLN A 185 12.76 -0.99 -6.59
N ARG A 186 13.54 0.05 -6.27
CA ARG A 186 13.10 1.44 -6.43
C ARG A 186 12.97 1.74 -7.93
N GLY A 187 11.86 2.38 -8.31
CA GLY A 187 11.57 2.70 -9.72
C GLY A 187 10.56 1.77 -10.40
N GLU A 188 10.31 0.56 -9.88
CA GLU A 188 9.27 -0.32 -10.43
C GLU A 188 7.86 0.26 -10.28
N ILE A 189 7.65 1.06 -9.24
CA ILE A 189 6.37 1.69 -8.92
C ILE A 189 6.62 3.15 -8.57
N GLU A 190 5.88 4.03 -9.22
CA GLU A 190 5.86 5.45 -8.84
C GLU A 190 5.21 5.61 -7.47
N THR A 191 6.01 5.88 -6.47
CA THR A 191 5.49 6.31 -5.17
C THR A 191 5.16 7.79 -5.24
N GLN A 192 3.93 8.15 -4.92
CA GLN A 192 3.47 9.55 -4.91
C GLN A 192 4.09 10.38 -3.78
N ALA A 193 4.77 9.73 -2.84
CA ALA A 193 5.43 10.36 -1.70
C ALA A 193 6.95 10.16 -1.77
N ASP A 194 7.68 11.20 -1.37
CA ASP A 194 9.13 11.17 -1.24
C ASP A 194 9.53 10.42 0.05
N LEU A 195 10.17 9.26 -0.11
CA LEU A 195 10.59 8.41 1.01
C LEU A 195 11.65 9.06 1.88
N LEU A 196 12.58 9.84 1.28
CA LEU A 196 13.63 10.54 2.03
C LEU A 196 13.03 11.56 2.99
N LYS A 197 12.03 12.33 2.56
CA LYS A 197 11.31 13.28 3.42
C LYS A 197 10.57 12.60 4.56
N VAL A 198 10.09 11.36 4.34
CA VAL A 198 9.45 10.58 5.42
C VAL A 198 10.48 10.16 6.47
N ILE A 199 11.65 9.71 6.04
CA ILE A 199 12.74 9.34 6.94
C ILE A 199 13.21 10.57 7.73
N GLU A 200 13.40 11.69 7.05
CA GLU A 200 13.77 12.97 7.67
C GLU A 200 12.75 13.41 8.73
N PHE A 201 11.46 13.28 8.45
CA PHE A 201 10.41 13.57 9.43
C PHE A 201 10.60 12.78 10.72
N TYR A 202 10.86 11.46 10.61
CA TYR A 202 11.05 10.62 11.80
C TYR A 202 12.41 10.77 12.46
N ALA A 203 13.41 11.29 11.77
CA ALA A 203 14.70 11.62 12.35
C ALA A 203 14.66 12.88 13.22
N ARG A 204 13.75 13.82 12.89
CA ARG A 204 13.54 15.06 13.64
C ARG A 204 12.49 14.94 14.76
N ALA A 205 11.67 13.89 14.75
CA ALA A 205 10.58 13.62 15.71
C ALA A 205 11.04 12.62 16.78
#